data_fce124fe64e865c666ffb2907132b2da
#
_entry.id   fce124fe64e865c666ffb2907132b2da
#
_cell.length_a   1.000
_cell.length_b   1.000
_cell.length_c   1.000
_cell.angle_alpha   90.00
_cell.angle_beta   90.00
_cell.angle_gamma   90.00
#
_symmetry.space_group_name_H-M   'P 1'
#
loop_
_entity.id
_entity.type
_entity.pdbx_description
1 polymer ?
#
loop_
_entity_poly.entity_id
_entity_poly.type
_entity_poly.pdbx_seq_one_letter_code
_entity_poly.pdbx_strand_id
1 'polypeptide(L)'
;MYTFEEIRGNTPLVEQLRRSAASGRSSHAYLFLGGAGAGKRLIANTFAKALQCEGEKRPCDSCKSCHAFNHGNHPDVIYFQPLKNGKTYTIEDVREQLLETVDLKPFQYEKKIY
;
A
#
# COMPACT_ATOMS: atom_id res chain seq x y z
N MET A 1 7.68 8.95 8.03
CA MET A 1 6.57 9.10 7.07
C MET A 1 5.89 7.75 6.86
N TYR A 2 4.57 7.72 6.89
CA TYR A 2 3.75 6.50 6.78
C TYR A 2 4.12 5.45 7.82
N THR A 3 3.93 5.77 9.10
CA THR A 3 4.05 4.81 10.19
C THR A 3 2.69 4.68 10.88
N PHE A 4 2.46 3.53 11.54
CA PHE A 4 1.19 3.33 12.25
C PHE A 4 1.01 4.32 13.41
N GLU A 5 2.10 4.78 13.99
CA GLU A 5 2.08 5.76 15.06
C GLU A 5 1.56 7.12 14.60
N GLU A 6 1.66 7.43 13.31
CA GLU A 6 1.15 8.69 12.75
C GLU A 6 -0.35 8.67 12.54
N ILE A 7 -0.97 7.50 12.55
CA ILE A 7 -2.41 7.36 12.34
C ILE A 7 -3.14 7.65 13.64
N ARG A 8 -4.05 8.61 13.61
CA ARG A 8 -4.86 8.98 14.77
C ARG A 8 -6.25 8.38 14.65
N GLY A 9 -6.73 7.78 15.72
CA GLY A 9 -8.03 7.12 15.74
C GLY A 9 -7.99 5.74 15.08
N ASN A 10 -9.14 5.10 14.98
CA ASN A 10 -9.30 3.77 14.38
C ASN A 10 -8.36 2.72 14.96
N THR A 11 -8.09 2.80 16.27
CA THR A 11 -7.12 1.93 16.93
C THR A 11 -7.33 0.43 16.69
N PRO A 12 -8.57 -0.12 16.78
CA PRO A 12 -8.74 -1.54 16.50
C PRO A 12 -8.37 -1.94 15.08
N LEU A 13 -8.71 -1.12 14.09
CA LEU A 13 -8.36 -1.36 12.69
C LEU A 13 -6.85 -1.30 12.49
N VAL A 14 -6.22 -0.28 13.03
CA VAL A 14 -4.76 -0.09 12.91
C VAL A 14 -4.02 -1.28 13.50
N GLU A 15 -4.43 -1.75 14.68
CA GLU A 15 -3.82 -2.93 15.30
C GLU A 15 -4.01 -4.20 14.48
N GLN A 16 -5.19 -4.37 13.88
CA GLN A 16 -5.45 -5.50 13.00
C GLN A 16 -4.53 -5.49 11.78
N LEU A 17 -4.35 -4.34 11.14
CA LEU A 17 -3.46 -4.20 9.99
C LEU A 17 -2.00 -4.41 10.38
N ARG A 18 -1.60 -3.89 11.54
CA ARG A 18 -0.25 -4.09 12.07
C ARG A 18 0.05 -5.58 12.27
N ARG A 19 -0.88 -6.32 12.84
CA ARG A 19 -0.73 -7.76 13.05
C ARG A 19 -0.65 -8.51 11.73
N SER A 20 -1.48 -8.15 10.77
CA SER A 20 -1.46 -8.77 9.44
C SER A 20 -0.13 -8.59 8.75
N ALA A 21 0.43 -7.39 8.82
CA ALA A 21 1.74 -7.10 8.22
C ALA A 21 2.86 -7.88 8.92
N ALA A 22 2.82 -7.94 10.25
CA ALA A 22 3.85 -8.62 11.03
C ALA A 22 3.82 -10.14 10.84
N SER A 23 2.63 -10.73 10.69
CA SER A 23 2.47 -12.19 10.58
C SER A 23 2.61 -12.70 9.14
N GLY A 24 2.62 -11.82 8.16
CA GLY A 24 2.60 -12.21 6.76
C GLY A 24 1.26 -12.76 6.28
N ARG A 25 0.21 -12.63 7.07
CA ARG A 25 -1.13 -13.12 6.77
C ARG A 25 -2.03 -11.98 6.31
N SER A 26 -1.86 -11.56 5.08
CA SER A 26 -2.72 -10.54 4.50
C SER A 26 -3.69 -11.16 3.51
N SER A 27 -4.86 -10.53 3.35
CA SER A 27 -5.78 -10.88 2.29
C SER A 27 -5.23 -10.39 0.96
N HIS A 28 -5.74 -10.95 -0.14
CA HIS A 28 -5.30 -10.52 -1.48
C HIS A 28 -5.88 -9.15 -1.88
N ALA A 29 -6.90 -8.66 -1.20
CA ALA A 29 -7.52 -7.38 -1.51
C ALA A 29 -8.13 -6.75 -0.25
N TYR A 30 -8.06 -5.42 -0.17
CA TYR A 30 -8.63 -4.63 0.92
C TYR A 30 -9.39 -3.44 0.35
N LEU A 31 -10.54 -3.15 0.92
CA LEU A 31 -11.32 -1.97 0.58
C LEU A 31 -11.48 -1.10 1.82
N PHE A 32 -10.99 0.15 1.74
CA PHE A 32 -11.08 1.11 2.83
C PHE A 32 -12.25 2.05 2.58
N LEU A 33 -13.22 2.03 3.49
CA LEU A 33 -14.43 2.85 3.39
C LEU A 33 -14.44 3.92 4.48
N GLY A 34 -14.88 5.12 4.11
CA GLY A 34 -14.99 6.20 5.06
C GLY A 34 -15.28 7.52 4.33
N GLY A 35 -15.64 8.54 5.09
CA GLY A 35 -15.87 9.86 4.54
C GLY A 35 -14.58 10.56 4.12
N ALA A 36 -14.71 11.68 3.46
CA ALA A 36 -13.56 12.53 3.12
C ALA A 36 -12.86 12.96 4.42
N GLY A 37 -11.52 12.87 4.42
CA GLY A 37 -10.75 13.23 5.61
C GLY A 37 -10.66 12.15 6.68
N ALA A 38 -11.18 10.94 6.43
CA ALA A 38 -11.11 9.83 7.40
C ALA A 38 -9.73 9.17 7.45
N GLY A 39 -8.78 9.59 6.61
CA GLY A 39 -7.44 9.04 6.62
C GLY A 39 -7.27 7.74 5.86
N LYS A 40 -8.19 7.42 4.97
CA LYS A 40 -8.15 6.16 4.20
C LYS A 40 -6.84 5.97 3.44
N ARG A 41 -6.40 7.02 2.75
CA ARG A 41 -5.18 6.96 1.95
C ARG A 41 -3.94 6.78 2.82
N LEU A 42 -3.89 7.47 3.95
CA LEU A 42 -2.79 7.34 4.90
C LEU A 42 -2.71 5.92 5.44
N ILE A 43 -3.84 5.34 5.84
CA ILE A 43 -3.90 3.98 6.38
C ILE A 43 -3.49 2.98 5.31
N ALA A 44 -4.01 3.10 4.10
CA ALA A 44 -3.69 2.19 3.00
C ALA A 44 -2.22 2.24 2.62
N ASN A 45 -1.65 3.43 2.53
CA ASN A 45 -0.23 3.60 2.22
C ASN A 45 0.66 3.05 3.32
N THR A 46 0.31 3.29 4.57
CA THR A 46 1.07 2.77 5.71
C THR A 46 1.05 1.24 5.72
N PHE A 47 -0.10 0.66 5.45
CA PHE A 47 -0.23 -0.79 5.40
C PHE A 47 0.59 -1.38 4.24
N ALA A 48 0.53 -0.77 3.06
CA ALA A 48 1.32 -1.20 1.91
C ALA A 48 2.83 -1.15 2.21
N LYS A 49 3.28 -0.07 2.83
CA LYS A 49 4.67 0.06 3.25
C LYS A 49 5.06 -1.03 4.23
N ALA A 50 4.19 -1.32 5.20
CA ALA A 50 4.43 -2.37 6.19
C ALA A 50 4.51 -3.76 5.54
N LEU A 51 3.67 -4.04 4.56
CA LEU A 51 3.68 -5.32 3.85
C LEU A 51 4.98 -5.54 3.07
N GLN A 52 5.57 -4.47 2.55
CA GLN A 52 6.82 -4.55 1.80
C GLN A 52 8.06 -4.40 2.67
N CYS A 53 7.90 -4.09 3.94
CA CYS A 53 9.01 -3.88 4.86
C CYS A 53 9.81 -5.17 5.07
N GLU A 54 11.13 -5.04 5.13
CA GLU A 54 12.04 -6.16 5.35
C GLU A 54 12.49 -6.30 6.80
N GLY A 55 12.10 -5.36 7.67
CA GLY A 55 12.48 -5.37 9.07
C GLY A 55 11.50 -6.14 9.95
N GLU A 56 11.85 -6.27 11.23
CA GLU A 56 11.01 -6.96 12.21
C GLU A 56 9.81 -6.10 12.66
N LYS A 57 10.07 -4.83 12.96
CA LYS A 57 9.00 -3.87 13.27
C LYS A 57 8.54 -3.23 11.97
N ARG A 58 7.32 -3.47 11.57
CA ARG A 58 6.79 -3.06 10.27
C ARG A 58 5.80 -1.91 10.39
N PRO A 59 5.99 -0.82 9.66
CA PRO A 59 7.18 -0.49 8.87
C PRO A 59 8.34 -0.05 9.77
N CYS A 60 9.53 -0.49 9.47
CA CYS A 60 10.71 -0.13 10.28
C CYS A 60 11.26 1.26 9.96
N ASP A 61 10.93 1.77 8.80
CA ASP A 61 11.35 3.08 8.29
C ASP A 61 12.86 3.23 8.10
N SER A 62 13.59 2.12 8.15
CA SER A 62 15.05 2.12 8.02
C SER A 62 15.57 1.14 6.99
N CYS A 63 14.75 0.20 6.50
CA CYS A 63 15.19 -0.73 5.47
C CYS A 63 15.11 -0.10 4.07
N LYS A 64 15.72 -0.77 3.11
CA LYS A 64 15.75 -0.30 1.73
C LYS A 64 14.33 -0.14 1.15
N SER A 65 13.45 -1.08 1.46
CA SER A 65 12.06 -1.02 1.02
C SER A 65 11.33 0.20 1.56
N CYS A 66 11.48 0.48 2.86
CA CYS A 66 10.85 1.65 3.46
C CYS A 66 11.39 2.95 2.89
N HIS A 67 12.69 3.04 2.63
CA HIS A 67 13.28 4.21 2.00
C HIS A 67 12.75 4.42 0.58
N ALA A 68 12.67 3.36 -0.20
CA ALA A 68 12.12 3.45 -1.55
C ALA A 68 10.65 3.89 -1.53
N PHE A 69 9.87 3.37 -0.60
CA PHE A 69 8.47 3.76 -0.44
C PHE A 69 8.34 5.24 -0.08
N ASN A 70 9.14 5.71 0.86
CA ASN A 70 9.11 7.11 1.31
C ASN A 70 9.44 8.10 0.17
N HIS A 71 10.29 7.69 -0.76
CA HIS A 71 10.68 8.51 -1.90
C HIS A 71 9.77 8.34 -3.12
N GLY A 72 8.74 7.50 -3.02
CA GLY A 72 7.86 7.23 -4.15
C GLY A 72 8.48 6.38 -5.25
N ASN A 73 9.57 5.69 -4.96
CA ASN A 73 10.34 4.92 -5.92
C ASN A 73 10.24 3.41 -5.74
N HIS A 74 9.29 2.93 -4.95
CA HIS A 74 9.19 1.49 -4.69
C HIS A 74 8.76 0.75 -5.97
N PRO A 75 9.58 -0.15 -6.51
CA PRO A 75 9.30 -0.79 -7.80
C PRO A 75 8.13 -1.76 -7.77
N ASP A 76 7.78 -2.28 -6.60
CA ASP A 76 6.72 -3.28 -6.46
C ASP A 76 5.46 -2.73 -5.80
N VAL A 77 5.32 -1.42 -5.71
CA VAL A 77 4.10 -0.73 -5.28
C VAL A 77 3.62 0.15 -6.43
N ILE A 78 2.46 -0.18 -6.97
CA ILE A 78 1.93 0.46 -8.17
C ILE A 78 0.64 1.19 -7.83
N TYR A 79 0.58 2.47 -8.15
CA TYR A 79 -0.60 3.29 -7.94
C TYR A 79 -1.37 3.43 -9.24
N PHE A 80 -2.67 3.15 -9.19
CA PHE A 80 -3.54 3.40 -10.31
C PHE A 80 -4.03 4.83 -10.29
N GLN A 81 -4.05 5.46 -11.46
CA GLN A 81 -4.52 6.83 -11.61
C GLN A 81 -5.48 6.91 -12.79
N PRO A 82 -6.49 7.80 -12.71
CA PRO A 82 -7.35 8.05 -13.87
C PRO A 82 -6.52 8.59 -15.03
N LEU A 83 -6.65 7.95 -16.20
CA LEU A 83 -5.80 8.28 -17.34
C LEU A 83 -6.34 9.45 -18.18
N LYS A 84 -7.66 9.64 -18.23
CA LYS A 84 -8.28 10.61 -19.15
C LYS A 84 -8.56 11.97 -18.55
N ASN A 85 -9.11 12.04 -17.34
CA ASN A 85 -9.53 13.34 -16.77
C ASN A 85 -9.00 13.59 -15.35
N GLY A 86 -8.23 12.67 -14.80
CA GLY A 86 -7.64 12.80 -13.47
C GLY A 86 -8.60 12.69 -12.30
N LYS A 87 -9.88 12.41 -12.53
CA LYS A 87 -10.91 12.41 -11.49
C LYS A 87 -11.65 11.09 -11.31
N THR A 88 -11.85 10.33 -12.37
CA THR A 88 -12.66 9.12 -12.34
C THR A 88 -11.92 7.96 -12.96
N TYR A 89 -11.94 6.81 -12.27
CA TYR A 89 -11.39 5.57 -12.82
C TYR A 89 -12.41 4.95 -13.75
N THR A 90 -11.96 4.54 -14.93
CA THR A 90 -12.77 3.75 -15.85
C THR A 90 -12.27 2.30 -15.86
N ILE A 91 -13.08 1.40 -16.40
CA ILE A 91 -12.67 0.00 -16.53
C ILE A 91 -11.41 -0.09 -17.40
N GLU A 92 -11.31 0.76 -18.42
CA GLU A 92 -10.14 0.78 -19.32
C GLU A 92 -8.87 1.23 -18.58
N ASP A 93 -8.98 2.23 -17.70
CA ASP A 93 -7.84 2.71 -16.90
C ASP A 93 -7.26 1.58 -16.06
N VAL A 94 -8.12 0.83 -15.37
CA VAL A 94 -7.68 -0.28 -14.53
C VAL A 94 -7.13 -1.40 -15.40
N ARG A 95 -7.81 -1.73 -16.50
CA ARG A 95 -7.37 -2.80 -17.38
C ARG A 95 -5.99 -2.54 -17.96
N GLU A 96 -5.74 -1.33 -18.48
CA GLU A 96 -4.46 -0.99 -19.06
C GLU A 96 -3.33 -1.05 -18.03
N GLN A 97 -3.55 -0.45 -16.87
CA GLN A 97 -2.51 -0.39 -15.83
C GLN A 97 -2.28 -1.74 -15.15
N LEU A 98 -3.33 -2.52 -14.95
CA LEU A 98 -3.22 -3.82 -14.29
C LEU A 98 -2.65 -4.89 -15.23
N LEU A 99 -3.21 -5.02 -16.43
CA LEU A 99 -2.82 -6.10 -17.35
C LEU A 99 -1.40 -5.96 -17.87
N GLU A 100 -0.88 -4.74 -17.94
CA GLU A 100 0.51 -4.54 -18.35
C GLU A 100 1.51 -5.11 -17.34
N THR A 101 1.12 -5.20 -16.08
CA THR A 101 2.05 -5.51 -14.99
C THR A 101 1.70 -6.77 -14.20
N VAL A 102 0.45 -7.27 -14.28
CA VAL A 102 -0.01 -8.35 -13.41
C VAL A 102 0.74 -9.66 -13.63
N ASP A 103 1.16 -9.93 -14.86
CA ASP A 103 1.89 -11.16 -15.21
C ASP A 103 3.38 -11.07 -14.93
N LEU A 104 3.87 -9.89 -14.59
CA LEU A 104 5.27 -9.71 -14.26
C LEU A 104 5.53 -10.07 -12.80
N LYS A 105 6.64 -10.72 -12.55
CA LYS A 105 7.04 -11.02 -11.17
C LYS A 105 7.41 -9.73 -10.44
N PRO A 106 7.33 -9.70 -9.10
CA PRO A 106 7.85 -8.57 -8.34
C PRO A 106 9.31 -8.29 -8.71
N PHE A 107 9.66 -7.03 -8.80
CA PHE A 107 10.99 -6.63 -9.27
C PHE A 107 12.09 -6.94 -8.26
N GLN A 108 11.89 -6.58 -7.00
CA GLN A 108 12.89 -6.77 -5.95
C GLN A 108 12.36 -7.43 -4.68
N TYR A 109 11.07 -7.41 -4.45
CA TYR A 109 10.46 -7.82 -3.19
C TYR A 109 9.52 -9.00 -3.40
N GLU A 110 9.13 -9.65 -2.30
CA GLU A 110 8.29 -10.84 -2.40
C GLU A 110 6.88 -10.57 -2.92
N LYS A 111 6.38 -9.36 -2.68
CA LYS A 111 4.99 -9.00 -2.99
C LYS A 111 4.94 -7.87 -3.98
N LYS A 112 3.88 -7.89 -4.77
CA LYS A 112 3.53 -6.81 -5.67
C LYS A 112 2.22 -6.22 -5.22
N ILE A 113 2.17 -4.91 -4.98
CA ILE A 113 1.00 -4.24 -4.41
C ILE A 113 0.48 -3.20 -5.40
N TYR A 114 -0.84 -3.24 -5.64
CA TYR A 114 -1.56 -2.28 -6.48
C TYR A 114 -2.47 -1.43 -5.61
#